data_18ceffbaaecbfc6904b5e2f06ea374b6
#
_entry.id   18ceffbaaecbfc6904b5e2f06ea374b6
#
_cell.length_a   1.000
_cell.length_b   1.000
_cell.length_c   1.000
_cell.angle_alpha   90.00
_cell.angle_beta   90.00
_cell.angle_gamma   90.00
#
_symmetry.space_group_name_H-M   'P 1'
#
loop_
_entity.id
_entity.type
_entity.pdbx_description
1 polymer ?
#
loop_
_entity_poly.entity_id
_entity_poly.type
_entity_poly.pdbx_seq_one_letter_code
_entity_poly.pdbx_strand_id
1 'polypeptide(L)'
;VLVVSGTDGVQAHTETLWKLLARYRVPTFVFVNKMDLPGADAAVRLRELRGRFGDGCVDFSAAPDPEALALCSEPLMNEVLETGAAAAETVQTAIARRQVFPVFFGAALRLDGLDGLLRGLQTLTRTPPRWPEFGARVFKISEDAGTRLTWLKVTGGVLHVKDVLPGGEKTDALRLYNGGKFRLVSEALPGMVVAAAGPVSTRPGQGLGAESDA
;
A
#
# COMPACT_ATOMS: atom_id res chain seq x y z
N VAL A 1 -3.70 1.82 1.77
CA VAL A 1 -5.14 1.77 2.11
C VAL A 1 -5.55 3.10 2.70
N LEU A 2 -6.59 3.75 2.12
CA LEU A 2 -7.24 4.93 2.66
C LEU A 2 -8.47 4.49 3.46
N VAL A 3 -8.53 4.86 4.73
CA VAL A 3 -9.66 4.49 5.61
C VAL A 3 -10.63 5.67 5.72
N VAL A 4 -11.91 5.40 5.49
CA VAL A 4 -13.00 6.37 5.55
C VAL A 4 -14.05 5.89 6.58
N SER A 5 -14.65 6.80 7.34
CA SER A 5 -15.73 6.43 8.27
C SER A 5 -17.03 6.18 7.52
N GLY A 6 -17.72 5.08 7.84
CA GLY A 6 -19.05 4.75 7.30
C GLY A 6 -20.13 5.73 7.75
N THR A 7 -19.99 6.32 8.94
CA THR A 7 -20.93 7.30 9.50
C THR A 7 -20.63 8.72 9.04
N ASP A 8 -19.34 9.15 9.10
CA ASP A 8 -18.95 10.54 8.87
C ASP A 8 -18.60 10.84 7.39
N GLY A 9 -18.30 9.79 6.61
CA GLY A 9 -17.93 9.91 5.20
C GLY A 9 -16.55 10.54 4.97
N VAL A 10 -16.42 11.20 3.84
CA VAL A 10 -15.16 11.84 3.40
C VAL A 10 -14.97 13.17 4.13
N GLN A 11 -13.89 13.27 4.89
CA GLN A 11 -13.51 14.46 5.64
C GLN A 11 -12.39 15.25 4.92
N ALA A 12 -12.16 16.50 5.32
CA ALA A 12 -11.14 17.37 4.73
C ALA A 12 -9.73 16.74 4.74
N HIS A 13 -9.39 16.02 5.83
CA HIS A 13 -8.11 15.31 5.91
C HIS A 13 -8.02 14.16 4.90
N THR A 14 -9.12 13.44 4.66
CA THR A 14 -9.22 12.39 3.66
C THR A 14 -8.95 12.93 2.25
N GLU A 15 -9.52 14.09 1.92
CA GLU A 15 -9.26 14.76 0.64
C GLU A 15 -7.79 15.18 0.49
N THR A 16 -7.18 15.68 1.57
CA THR A 16 -5.75 16.03 1.56
C THR A 16 -4.89 14.78 1.28
N LEU A 17 -5.16 13.68 1.96
CA LEU A 17 -4.47 12.40 1.73
C LEU A 17 -4.69 11.90 0.30
N TRP A 18 -5.93 12.00 -0.23
CA TRP A 18 -6.24 11.61 -1.61
C TRP A 18 -5.41 12.39 -2.63
N LYS A 19 -5.30 13.71 -2.47
CA LYS A 19 -4.48 14.57 -3.34
C LYS A 19 -2.99 14.20 -3.27
N LEU A 20 -2.47 13.88 -2.08
CA LEU A 20 -1.09 13.42 -1.92
C LEU A 20 -0.87 12.07 -2.59
N LEU A 21 -1.77 11.10 -2.39
CA LEU A 21 -1.71 9.79 -3.05
C LEU A 21 -1.76 9.92 -4.58
N ALA A 22 -2.54 10.87 -5.11
CA ALA A 22 -2.58 11.18 -6.53
C ALA A 22 -1.27 11.79 -7.02
N ARG A 23 -0.74 12.78 -6.32
CA ARG A 23 0.52 13.47 -6.64
C ARG A 23 1.69 12.47 -6.75
N TYR A 24 1.77 11.52 -5.82
CA TYR A 24 2.82 10.50 -5.80
C TYR A 24 2.46 9.23 -6.58
N ARG A 25 1.35 9.21 -7.31
CA ARG A 25 0.86 8.08 -8.12
C ARG A 25 0.76 6.77 -7.34
N VAL A 26 0.40 6.83 -6.05
CA VAL A 26 0.28 5.65 -5.18
C VAL A 26 -1.01 4.91 -5.50
N PRO A 27 -0.98 3.62 -5.93
CA PRO A 27 -2.17 2.79 -6.04
C PRO A 27 -2.93 2.76 -4.71
N THR A 28 -4.25 2.95 -4.74
CA THR A 28 -5.01 3.21 -3.53
C THR A 28 -6.22 2.30 -3.44
N PHE A 29 -6.35 1.61 -2.32
CA PHE A 29 -7.54 0.88 -1.89
C PHE A 29 -8.26 1.72 -0.85
N VAL A 30 -9.58 1.69 -0.84
CA VAL A 30 -10.40 2.39 0.15
C VAL A 30 -11.07 1.37 1.06
N PHE A 31 -10.99 1.56 2.37
CA PHE A 31 -11.73 0.78 3.36
C PHE A 31 -12.70 1.69 4.10
N VAL A 32 -14.00 1.47 3.89
CA VAL A 32 -15.05 2.18 4.60
C VAL A 32 -15.34 1.42 5.89
N ASN A 33 -14.84 1.98 6.99
CA ASN A 33 -14.86 1.37 8.32
C ASN A 33 -16.10 1.80 9.13
N LYS A 34 -16.39 1.08 10.20
CA LYS A 34 -17.52 1.34 11.12
C LYS A 34 -18.89 1.14 10.46
N MET A 35 -19.00 0.19 9.55
CA MET A 35 -20.28 -0.13 8.89
C MET A 35 -21.31 -0.80 9.83
N ASP A 36 -20.88 -1.19 11.03
CA ASP A 36 -21.72 -1.73 12.09
C ASP A 36 -22.46 -0.65 12.91
N LEU A 37 -22.14 0.62 12.71
CA LEU A 37 -22.76 1.72 13.46
C LEU A 37 -24.04 2.22 12.78
N PRO A 38 -25.04 2.70 13.57
CA PRO A 38 -26.23 3.32 13.02
C PRO A 38 -25.92 4.51 12.10
N GLY A 39 -26.59 4.58 10.95
CA GLY A 39 -26.40 5.62 9.94
C GLY A 39 -25.30 5.33 8.92
N ALA A 40 -24.56 4.23 9.06
CA ALA A 40 -23.67 3.77 8.00
C ALA A 40 -24.46 3.09 6.87
N ASP A 41 -24.22 3.54 5.64
CA ASP A 41 -24.87 3.01 4.43
C ASP A 41 -23.83 2.90 3.31
N ALA A 42 -23.61 1.69 2.81
CA ALA A 42 -22.61 1.41 1.80
C ALA A 42 -22.91 2.11 0.46
N ALA A 43 -24.17 2.14 0.03
CA ALA A 43 -24.54 2.77 -1.24
C ALA A 43 -24.40 4.30 -1.17
N VAL A 44 -24.71 4.91 -0.02
CA VAL A 44 -24.50 6.35 0.21
C VAL A 44 -23.00 6.66 0.20
N ARG A 45 -22.19 5.87 0.89
CA ARG A 45 -20.72 6.07 0.95
C ARG A 45 -20.07 5.86 -0.42
N LEU A 46 -20.47 4.84 -1.17
CA LEU A 46 -19.93 4.62 -2.51
C LEU A 46 -20.24 5.78 -3.46
N ARG A 47 -21.46 6.30 -3.43
CA ARG A 47 -21.86 7.49 -4.22
C ARG A 47 -21.04 8.73 -3.82
N GLU A 48 -20.82 8.94 -2.52
CA GLU A 48 -19.99 10.04 -2.03
C GLU A 48 -18.54 9.90 -2.51
N LEU A 49 -17.95 8.70 -2.41
CA LEU A 49 -16.60 8.42 -2.88
C LEU A 49 -16.47 8.69 -4.39
N ARG A 50 -17.44 8.23 -5.18
CA ARG A 50 -17.46 8.52 -6.63
C ARG A 50 -17.55 10.02 -6.92
N GLY A 51 -18.40 10.74 -6.22
CA GLY A 51 -18.53 12.20 -6.38
C GLY A 51 -17.29 13.00 -5.98
N ARG A 52 -16.51 12.50 -5.02
CA ARG A 52 -15.30 13.18 -4.50
C ARG A 52 -14.01 12.72 -5.16
N PHE A 53 -13.90 11.45 -5.50
CA PHE A 53 -12.66 10.80 -5.92
C PHE A 53 -12.71 10.25 -7.36
N GLY A 54 -13.88 10.25 -7.98
CA GLY A 54 -14.14 9.82 -9.35
C GLY A 54 -14.78 8.45 -9.45
N ASP A 55 -15.31 8.16 -10.64
CA ASP A 55 -16.07 6.94 -10.95
C ASP A 55 -15.24 5.66 -10.85
N GLY A 56 -13.91 5.79 -10.81
CA GLY A 56 -13.00 4.67 -10.54
C GLY A 56 -13.15 4.01 -9.17
N CYS A 57 -13.94 4.59 -8.23
CA CYS A 57 -14.28 3.95 -6.97
C CYS A 57 -15.31 2.84 -7.21
N VAL A 58 -14.88 1.58 -7.18
CA VAL A 58 -15.70 0.39 -7.44
C VAL A 58 -15.75 -0.49 -6.19
N ASP A 59 -16.93 -1.03 -5.86
CA ASP A 59 -17.12 -1.95 -4.74
C ASP A 59 -16.52 -3.32 -5.05
N PHE A 60 -15.63 -3.78 -4.18
CA PHE A 60 -14.96 -5.08 -4.22
C PHE A 60 -15.26 -5.94 -2.98
N SER A 61 -16.27 -5.55 -2.18
CA SER A 61 -16.70 -6.37 -1.03
C SER A 61 -17.28 -7.71 -1.46
N ALA A 62 -17.78 -7.77 -2.68
CA ALA A 62 -18.19 -8.97 -3.43
C ALA A 62 -17.50 -8.97 -4.81
N ALA A 63 -17.97 -9.79 -5.74
CA ALA A 63 -17.54 -9.69 -7.12
C ALA A 63 -17.87 -8.29 -7.66
N PRO A 64 -16.88 -7.54 -8.20
CA PRO A 64 -17.13 -6.20 -8.70
C PRO A 64 -18.05 -6.24 -9.93
N ASP A 65 -18.89 -5.21 -10.06
CA ASP A 65 -19.77 -5.03 -11.20
C ASP A 65 -18.94 -4.79 -12.48
N PRO A 66 -19.07 -5.66 -13.51
CA PRO A 66 -18.31 -5.51 -14.75
C PRO A 66 -18.59 -4.19 -15.48
N GLU A 67 -19.84 -3.69 -15.43
CA GLU A 67 -20.20 -2.42 -16.07
C GLU A 67 -19.48 -1.25 -15.39
N ALA A 68 -19.44 -1.25 -14.06
CA ALA A 68 -18.70 -0.24 -13.29
C ALA A 68 -17.18 -0.28 -13.58
N LEU A 69 -16.61 -1.47 -13.79
CA LEU A 69 -15.21 -1.62 -14.21
C LEU A 69 -14.96 -1.12 -15.63
N ALA A 70 -15.87 -1.42 -16.55
CA ALA A 70 -15.78 -0.99 -17.95
C ALA A 70 -15.67 0.54 -18.09
N LEU A 71 -16.39 1.28 -17.25
CA LEU A 71 -16.34 2.75 -17.23
C LEU A 71 -15.00 3.34 -16.75
N CYS A 72 -14.14 2.54 -16.15
CA CYS A 72 -12.89 3.03 -15.57
C CYS A 72 -11.75 3.21 -16.59
N SER A 73 -11.73 2.41 -17.66
CA SER A 73 -10.71 2.52 -18.70
C SER A 73 -11.10 1.79 -19.98
N GLU A 74 -10.55 2.24 -21.12
CA GLU A 74 -10.78 1.61 -22.42
C GLU A 74 -10.40 0.11 -22.47
N PRO A 75 -9.23 -0.34 -21.93
CA PRO A 75 -8.93 -1.76 -21.89
C PRO A 75 -9.94 -2.60 -21.11
N LEU A 76 -10.45 -2.10 -19.97
CA LEU A 76 -11.49 -2.77 -19.21
C LEU A 76 -12.81 -2.79 -19.96
N MET A 77 -13.18 -1.70 -20.63
CA MET A 77 -14.39 -1.62 -21.45
C MET A 77 -14.36 -2.67 -22.58
N ASN A 78 -13.27 -2.72 -23.34
CA ASN A 78 -13.15 -3.66 -24.45
C ASN A 78 -13.24 -5.12 -23.97
N GLU A 79 -12.54 -5.45 -22.89
CA GLU A 79 -12.55 -6.80 -22.33
C GLU A 79 -13.94 -7.21 -21.81
N VAL A 80 -14.64 -6.32 -21.10
CA VAL A 80 -16.01 -6.58 -20.61
C VAL A 80 -17.00 -6.73 -21.77
N LEU A 81 -16.87 -5.91 -22.82
CA LEU A 81 -17.74 -6.03 -24.02
C LEU A 81 -17.49 -7.35 -24.77
N GLU A 82 -16.26 -7.84 -24.82
CA GLU A 82 -15.92 -9.07 -25.53
C GLU A 82 -16.24 -10.34 -24.72
N THR A 83 -16.01 -10.32 -23.40
CA THR A 83 -16.04 -11.53 -22.57
C THR A 83 -17.10 -11.52 -21.47
N GLY A 84 -17.74 -10.38 -21.24
CA GLY A 84 -18.69 -10.17 -20.14
C GLY A 84 -18.05 -9.98 -18.75
N ALA A 85 -16.72 -10.01 -18.66
CA ALA A 85 -15.99 -9.87 -17.40
C ALA A 85 -14.62 -9.22 -17.62
N ALA A 86 -14.04 -8.64 -16.55
CA ALA A 86 -12.69 -8.10 -16.58
C ALA A 86 -11.69 -9.12 -15.99
N ALA A 87 -10.59 -9.40 -16.68
CA ALA A 87 -9.53 -10.26 -16.17
C ALA A 87 -8.79 -9.59 -15.01
N ALA A 88 -8.34 -10.41 -14.05
CA ALA A 88 -7.64 -9.91 -12.87
C ALA A 88 -6.39 -9.08 -13.23
N GLU A 89 -5.67 -9.43 -14.28
CA GLU A 89 -4.47 -8.74 -14.73
C GLU A 89 -4.77 -7.34 -15.26
N THR A 90 -5.89 -7.18 -16.01
CA THR A 90 -6.35 -5.89 -16.53
C THR A 90 -6.79 -4.99 -15.38
N VAL A 91 -7.51 -5.54 -14.40
CA VAL A 91 -7.90 -4.84 -13.18
C VAL A 91 -6.67 -4.40 -12.38
N GLN A 92 -5.68 -5.28 -12.16
CA GLN A 92 -4.42 -4.94 -11.49
C GLN A 92 -3.69 -3.78 -12.20
N THR A 93 -3.69 -3.79 -13.54
CA THR A 93 -3.08 -2.73 -14.34
C THR A 93 -3.81 -1.40 -14.13
N ALA A 94 -5.13 -1.42 -14.16
CA ALA A 94 -5.97 -0.23 -13.94
C ALA A 94 -5.78 0.33 -12.52
N ILE A 95 -5.68 -0.53 -11.49
CA ILE A 95 -5.36 -0.12 -10.11
C ILE A 95 -3.97 0.52 -10.04
N ALA A 96 -2.95 -0.10 -10.66
CA ALA A 96 -1.59 0.42 -10.67
C ALA A 96 -1.51 1.80 -11.36
N ARG A 97 -2.34 2.03 -12.39
CA ARG A 97 -2.47 3.31 -13.10
C ARG A 97 -3.42 4.30 -12.43
N ARG A 98 -4.00 3.95 -11.28
CA ARG A 98 -4.98 4.78 -10.56
C ARG A 98 -6.24 5.10 -11.38
N GLN A 99 -6.69 4.16 -12.17
CA GLN A 99 -7.95 4.21 -12.91
C GLN A 99 -9.08 3.49 -12.14
N VAL A 100 -8.72 2.46 -11.36
CA VAL A 100 -9.63 1.74 -10.46
C VAL A 100 -9.15 1.88 -9.02
N PHE A 101 -10.08 2.16 -8.11
CA PHE A 101 -9.86 2.26 -6.67
C PHE A 101 -10.78 1.27 -5.97
N PRO A 102 -10.29 0.07 -5.61
CA PRO A 102 -11.10 -0.92 -4.93
C PRO A 102 -11.61 -0.39 -3.59
N VAL A 103 -12.93 -0.42 -3.40
CA VAL A 103 -13.61 -0.03 -2.18
C VAL A 103 -14.08 -1.30 -1.46
N PHE A 104 -13.81 -1.38 -0.17
CA PHE A 104 -14.27 -2.44 0.73
C PHE A 104 -15.01 -1.83 1.89
N PHE A 105 -16.05 -2.50 2.34
CA PHE A 105 -16.86 -2.09 3.47
C PHE A 105 -16.71 -3.06 4.63
N GLY A 106 -16.68 -2.54 5.87
CA GLY A 106 -16.57 -3.41 7.03
C GLY A 106 -16.52 -2.68 8.37
N ALA A 107 -16.29 -3.45 9.42
CA ALA A 107 -16.12 -3.00 10.79
C ALA A 107 -14.84 -3.61 11.38
N ALA A 108 -13.74 -2.88 11.28
CA ALA A 108 -12.42 -3.38 11.65
C ALA A 108 -12.33 -3.88 13.10
N LEU A 109 -13.05 -3.24 14.04
CA LEU A 109 -13.09 -3.68 15.44
C LEU A 109 -13.70 -5.07 15.61
N ARG A 110 -14.62 -5.45 14.72
CA ARG A 110 -15.28 -6.77 14.68
C ARG A 110 -14.62 -7.74 13.71
N LEU A 111 -13.55 -7.33 13.04
CA LEU A 111 -12.87 -8.04 11.96
C LEU A 111 -13.75 -8.28 10.72
N ASP A 112 -14.90 -7.61 10.64
CA ASP A 112 -15.84 -7.73 9.53
C ASP A 112 -15.29 -7.00 8.29
N GLY A 113 -15.35 -7.67 7.10
CA GLY A 113 -14.87 -7.15 5.82
C GLY A 113 -13.34 -7.13 5.66
N LEU A 114 -12.54 -7.41 6.72
CA LEU A 114 -11.09 -7.38 6.64
C LEU A 114 -10.51 -8.49 5.77
N ASP A 115 -11.09 -9.70 5.81
CA ASP A 115 -10.60 -10.81 4.97
C ASP A 115 -10.76 -10.51 3.48
N GLY A 116 -11.84 -9.82 3.11
CA GLY A 116 -12.05 -9.33 1.74
C GLY A 116 -10.99 -8.32 1.32
N LEU A 117 -10.72 -7.33 2.16
CA LEU A 117 -9.68 -6.34 1.93
C LEU A 117 -8.29 -6.99 1.81
N LEU A 118 -7.92 -7.88 2.72
CA LEU A 118 -6.61 -8.55 2.71
C LEU A 118 -6.42 -9.42 1.47
N ARG A 119 -7.45 -10.19 1.09
CA ARG A 119 -7.43 -10.94 -0.18
C ARG A 119 -7.32 -10.01 -1.37
N GLY A 120 -8.09 -8.91 -1.40
CA GLY A 120 -8.00 -7.90 -2.45
C GLY A 120 -6.60 -7.31 -2.55
N LEU A 121 -5.97 -6.95 -1.44
CA LEU A 121 -4.57 -6.48 -1.42
C LEU A 121 -3.61 -7.54 -1.98
N GLN A 122 -3.80 -8.82 -1.61
CA GLN A 122 -2.94 -9.91 -2.07
C GLN A 122 -3.10 -10.18 -3.57
N THR A 123 -4.33 -10.18 -4.08
CA THR A 123 -4.63 -10.60 -5.45
C THR A 123 -4.64 -9.47 -6.47
N LEU A 124 -4.92 -8.23 -6.05
CA LEU A 124 -5.08 -7.09 -6.96
C LEU A 124 -3.88 -6.14 -6.97
N THR A 125 -2.84 -6.40 -6.14
CA THR A 125 -1.60 -5.62 -6.21
C THR A 125 -0.55 -6.34 -7.05
N ARG A 126 0.29 -5.55 -7.72
CA ARG A 126 1.47 -6.07 -8.42
C ARG A 126 2.69 -5.94 -7.51
N THR A 127 3.52 -6.97 -7.49
CA THR A 127 4.84 -6.87 -6.89
C THR A 127 5.69 -5.93 -7.76
N PRO A 128 6.26 -4.85 -7.20
CA PRO A 128 7.14 -3.98 -7.97
C PRO A 128 8.37 -4.76 -8.46
N PRO A 129 8.97 -4.34 -9.58
CA PRO A 129 10.24 -4.90 -10.03
C PRO A 129 11.27 -4.85 -8.91
N ARG A 130 12.08 -5.89 -8.81
CA ARG A 130 13.19 -5.97 -7.86
C ARG A 130 14.49 -5.71 -8.60
N TRP A 131 15.37 -4.93 -8.00
CA TRP A 131 16.71 -4.77 -8.52
C TRP A 131 17.48 -6.09 -8.35
N PRO A 132 18.29 -6.53 -9.34
CA PRO A 132 19.15 -7.71 -9.17
C PRO A 132 20.23 -7.46 -8.11
N GLU A 133 20.75 -6.24 -8.04
CA GLU A 133 21.71 -5.79 -7.04
C GLU A 133 21.04 -5.26 -5.79
N PHE A 134 21.83 -5.09 -4.71
CA PHE A 134 21.31 -4.52 -3.47
C PHE A 134 20.72 -3.13 -3.72
N GLY A 135 19.49 -2.97 -3.27
CA GLY A 135 18.78 -1.71 -3.25
C GLY A 135 17.88 -1.63 -2.01
N ALA A 136 17.85 -0.47 -1.38
CA ALA A 136 16.94 -0.21 -0.27
C ALA A 136 16.56 1.25 -0.19
N ARG A 137 15.37 1.55 0.33
CA ARG A 137 14.90 2.91 0.59
C ARG A 137 14.74 3.14 2.08
N VAL A 138 15.41 4.16 2.58
CA VAL A 138 15.25 4.63 3.96
C VAL A 138 13.98 5.49 4.06
N PHE A 139 13.05 5.14 4.94
CA PHE A 139 11.82 5.89 5.08
C PHE A 139 11.59 6.49 6.47
N LYS A 140 12.37 6.05 7.47
CA LYS A 140 12.24 6.54 8.85
C LYS A 140 13.56 6.38 9.60
N ILE A 141 13.83 7.30 10.51
CA ILE A 141 14.87 7.18 11.54
C ILE A 141 14.17 7.23 12.88
N SER A 142 14.58 6.38 13.81
CA SER A 142 14.13 6.41 15.20
C SER A 142 15.28 6.03 16.14
N GLU A 143 15.05 6.17 17.42
CA GLU A 143 15.94 5.74 18.47
C GLU A 143 15.22 4.77 19.39
N ASP A 144 15.90 3.72 19.83
CA ASP A 144 15.40 2.73 20.77
C ASP A 144 16.51 2.39 21.77
N ALA A 145 16.29 2.72 23.05
CA ALA A 145 17.26 2.54 24.14
C ALA A 145 18.69 3.05 23.80
N GLY A 146 18.78 4.29 23.25
CA GLY A 146 20.04 4.89 22.86
C GLY A 146 20.65 4.35 21.56
N THR A 147 19.97 3.40 20.88
CA THR A 147 20.40 2.86 19.59
C THR A 147 19.64 3.56 18.46
N ARG A 148 20.39 4.21 17.55
CA ARG A 148 19.82 4.75 16.31
C ARG A 148 19.39 3.61 15.39
N LEU A 149 18.18 3.69 14.88
CA LEU A 149 17.58 2.73 13.96
C LEU A 149 17.27 3.39 12.64
N THR A 150 17.85 2.86 11.57
CA THR A 150 17.55 3.22 10.18
C THR A 150 16.50 2.24 9.65
N TRP A 151 15.28 2.72 9.45
CA TRP A 151 14.19 1.92 8.89
C TRP A 151 14.27 1.95 7.38
N LEU A 152 14.37 0.79 6.79
CA LEU A 152 14.52 0.64 5.34
C LEU A 152 13.64 -0.48 4.80
N LYS A 153 13.21 -0.29 3.57
CA LYS A 153 12.58 -1.31 2.75
C LYS A 153 13.61 -1.78 1.73
N VAL A 154 13.94 -3.07 1.76
CA VAL A 154 14.81 -3.68 0.76
C VAL A 154 14.06 -3.80 -0.56
N THR A 155 14.61 -3.26 -1.65
CA THR A 155 14.01 -3.23 -2.98
C THR A 155 14.70 -4.16 -3.99
N GLY A 156 15.91 -4.60 -3.67
CA GLY A 156 16.68 -5.54 -4.48
C GLY A 156 17.81 -6.20 -3.73
N GLY A 157 18.37 -7.28 -4.27
CA GLY A 157 19.42 -8.04 -3.65
C GLY A 157 19.07 -8.55 -2.25
N VAL A 158 20.07 -8.76 -1.43
CA VAL A 158 19.92 -9.18 -0.01
C VAL A 158 20.82 -8.29 0.84
N LEU A 159 20.33 -7.87 1.99
CA LEU A 159 21.12 -7.16 3.00
C LEU A 159 21.44 -8.12 4.14
N HIS A 160 22.71 -8.33 4.43
CA HIS A 160 23.14 -9.14 5.57
C HIS A 160 23.61 -8.26 6.75
N VAL A 161 23.59 -8.85 7.92
CA VAL A 161 24.27 -8.27 9.10
C VAL A 161 25.78 -8.22 8.81
N LYS A 162 26.40 -7.08 9.14
CA LYS A 162 27.81 -6.73 8.85
C LYS A 162 28.10 -6.29 7.43
N ASP A 163 27.13 -6.28 6.53
CA ASP A 163 27.32 -5.64 5.23
C ASP A 163 27.64 -4.16 5.38
N VAL A 164 28.46 -3.68 4.45
CA VAL A 164 28.79 -2.27 4.34
C VAL A 164 27.83 -1.62 3.35
N LEU A 165 27.05 -0.68 3.84
CA LEU A 165 26.11 0.09 3.03
C LEU A 165 26.88 1.06 2.10
N PRO A 166 26.25 1.48 0.99
CA PRO A 166 26.77 2.61 0.21
C PRO A 166 26.96 3.83 1.15
N GLY A 167 28.20 4.34 1.19
CA GLY A 167 28.60 5.36 2.18
C GLY A 167 29.56 4.86 3.25
N GLY A 168 29.87 3.55 3.26
CA GLY A 168 30.92 2.96 4.10
C GLY A 168 30.52 2.56 5.52
N GLU A 169 29.24 2.74 5.88
CA GLU A 169 28.73 2.39 7.22
C GLU A 169 28.29 0.91 7.27
N LYS A 170 28.62 0.25 8.38
CA LYS A 170 28.24 -1.15 8.59
C LYS A 170 26.88 -1.30 9.21
N THR A 171 26.17 -2.35 8.82
CA THR A 171 24.93 -2.82 9.45
C THR A 171 25.29 -3.75 10.61
N ASP A 172 25.14 -3.28 11.85
CA ASP A 172 25.48 -4.08 13.03
C ASP A 172 24.45 -5.12 13.40
N ALA A 173 23.18 -4.78 13.22
CA ALA A 173 22.06 -5.68 13.46
C ALA A 173 20.87 -5.31 12.56
N LEU A 174 20.07 -6.31 12.20
CA LEU A 174 18.80 -6.17 11.50
C LEU A 174 17.67 -6.62 12.42
N ARG A 175 16.70 -5.74 12.65
CA ARG A 175 15.52 -5.99 13.47
C ARG A 175 14.29 -6.07 12.59
N LEU A 176 13.59 -7.20 12.62
CA LEU A 176 12.28 -7.36 11.97
C LEU A 176 11.20 -7.18 13.03
N TYR A 177 10.41 -6.12 12.88
CA TYR A 177 9.37 -5.75 13.84
C TYR A 177 8.02 -6.41 13.48
N ASN A 178 7.28 -6.77 14.54
CA ASN A 178 5.87 -7.11 14.49
C ASN A 178 5.16 -6.38 15.63
N GLY A 179 4.50 -5.29 15.31
CA GLY A 179 3.99 -4.34 16.31
C GLY A 179 5.12 -3.74 17.15
N GLY A 180 5.01 -3.79 18.47
CA GLY A 180 6.04 -3.28 19.40
C GLY A 180 7.19 -4.24 19.69
N LYS A 181 7.14 -5.47 19.17
CA LYS A 181 8.18 -6.49 19.39
C LYS A 181 9.02 -6.66 18.13
N PHE A 182 10.27 -7.05 18.29
CA PHE A 182 11.15 -7.39 17.18
C PHE A 182 11.88 -8.70 17.41
N ARG A 183 12.34 -9.30 16.32
CA ARG A 183 13.33 -10.37 16.30
C ARG A 183 14.56 -9.94 15.50
N LEU A 184 15.72 -10.41 15.88
CA LEU A 184 16.92 -10.26 15.07
C LEU A 184 16.87 -11.22 13.88
N VAL A 185 17.31 -10.73 12.73
CA VAL A 185 17.46 -11.53 11.51
C VAL A 185 18.88 -11.38 10.98
N SER A 186 19.42 -12.42 10.37
CA SER A 186 20.76 -12.40 9.76
C SER A 186 20.75 -11.71 8.40
N GLU A 187 19.61 -11.70 7.72
CA GLU A 187 19.43 -11.14 6.38
C GLU A 187 18.07 -10.51 6.20
N ALA A 188 17.96 -9.59 5.25
CA ALA A 188 16.73 -8.99 4.80
C ALA A 188 16.58 -9.11 3.28
N LEU A 189 15.52 -9.79 2.84
CA LEU A 189 15.22 -10.07 1.44
C LEU A 189 14.43 -8.92 0.79
N PRO A 190 14.43 -8.83 -0.56
CA PRO A 190 13.63 -7.84 -1.27
C PRO A 190 12.14 -7.89 -0.90
N GLY A 191 11.59 -6.72 -0.57
CA GLY A 191 10.21 -6.55 -0.06
C GLY A 191 10.11 -6.50 1.46
N MET A 192 11.14 -6.93 2.20
CA MET A 192 11.15 -6.83 3.66
C MET A 192 11.36 -5.39 4.12
N VAL A 193 10.71 -5.07 5.24
CA VAL A 193 10.91 -3.83 6.00
C VAL A 193 11.64 -4.18 7.29
N VAL A 194 12.81 -3.61 7.48
CA VAL A 194 13.65 -3.87 8.66
C VAL A 194 14.20 -2.56 9.23
N ALA A 195 14.56 -2.58 10.51
CA ALA A 195 15.32 -1.52 11.14
C ALA A 195 16.78 -1.97 11.31
N ALA A 196 17.69 -1.27 10.66
CA ALA A 196 19.14 -1.51 10.75
C ALA A 196 19.75 -0.64 11.86
N ALA A 197 20.49 -1.27 12.77
CA ALA A 197 21.40 -0.59 13.70
C ALA A 197 22.80 -0.52 13.07
N GLY A 198 23.54 0.53 13.39
CA GLY A 198 24.91 0.78 12.89
C GLY A 198 25.00 2.06 12.05
N PRO A 199 24.19 2.22 10.97
CA PRO A 199 24.27 3.42 10.14
C PRO A 199 23.86 4.69 10.90
N VAL A 200 24.68 5.74 10.81
CA VAL A 200 24.46 7.02 11.53
C VAL A 200 24.21 8.20 10.59
N SER A 201 24.68 8.14 9.33
CA SER A 201 24.55 9.25 8.37
C SER A 201 23.32 9.16 7.47
N THR A 202 22.58 8.05 7.52
CA THR A 202 21.38 7.84 6.71
C THR A 202 20.25 8.83 7.04
N ARG A 203 19.43 9.17 6.03
CA ARG A 203 18.29 10.10 6.17
C ARG A 203 17.02 9.54 5.53
N PRO A 204 15.82 9.92 6.01
CA PRO A 204 14.56 9.54 5.35
C PRO A 204 14.51 10.06 3.91
N GLY A 205 14.01 9.23 2.99
CA GLY A 205 13.97 9.51 1.55
C GLY A 205 15.22 9.07 0.79
N GLN A 206 16.31 8.71 1.49
CA GLN A 206 17.56 8.27 0.87
C GLN A 206 17.39 6.91 0.21
N GLY A 207 17.87 6.79 -1.03
CA GLY A 207 18.10 5.52 -1.72
C GLY A 207 19.49 4.96 -1.38
N LEU A 208 19.59 3.64 -1.29
CA LEU A 208 20.82 2.91 -1.05
C LEU A 208 21.03 1.89 -2.18
N GLY A 209 22.27 1.79 -2.66
CA GLY A 209 22.64 0.88 -3.74
C GLY A 209 21.97 1.23 -5.06
N ALA A 210 21.22 0.30 -5.65
CA ALA A 210 20.51 0.50 -6.92
C ALA A 210 19.29 1.42 -6.80
N GLU A 211 18.87 1.78 -5.59
CA GLU A 211 17.70 2.64 -5.36
C GLU A 211 18.08 4.12 -5.38
N SER A 212 17.27 4.95 -6.06
CA SER A 212 17.47 6.41 -6.09
C SER A 212 16.85 7.08 -4.87
N ASP A 213 17.28 8.30 -4.56
CA ASP A 213 16.64 9.17 -3.58
C ASP A 213 15.17 9.50 -4.00
N ALA A 214 14.30 9.72 -3.02
CA ALA A 214 12.88 10.01 -3.24
C ALA A 214 12.64 11.46 -3.65
#